data_f72df54146c183a58e9b3f0051e4e64e
#
_entry.id   f72df54146c183a58e9b3f0051e4e64e
#
_cell.length_a   1.000
_cell.length_b   1.000
_cell.length_c   1.000
_cell.angle_alpha   90.00
_cell.angle_beta   90.00
_cell.angle_gamma   90.00
#
_symmetry.space_group_name_H-M   'P 1'
#
loop_
_entity.id
_entity.type
_entity.pdbx_description
1 polymer ?
#
loop_
_entity_poly.entity_id
_entity_poly.type
_entity_poly.pdbx_seq_one_letter_code
_entity_poly.pdbx_strand_id
1 'polypeptide(L)'
;MTLRLLAAVLAAGALPAAADDVKDVLARMDSEAATFHGITAKLSKTEFTAVVDDKSEESGRMWLRRTGHKITMRVEIDVPQPKSVGVEDSSASIYYPRMNTVQIYDLGKAGALVDQFLAIGFGSSGKDLQKNYTVTREGEETVNGEKSTRLNLVPKSAKVLEQIKNVELWIPLKAGHPVQQKVFEPGGNYYLFTYSEMKLNPDLPPSAFRLKLPPNVHEEKPQQ
;
A
#
# COMPACT_ATOMS: atom_id res chain seq x y z
N MET A 1 50.95 52.36 4.49
CA MET A 1 50.92 51.03 5.16
C MET A 1 49.49 50.55 5.10
N THR A 2 49.16 49.82 4.05
CA THR A 2 47.76 49.40 3.73
C THR A 2 47.61 47.91 4.01
N LEU A 3 46.82 47.60 5.06
CA LEU A 3 46.54 46.27 5.53
C LEU A 3 45.39 45.68 4.65
N ARG A 4 45.73 44.69 3.82
CA ARG A 4 44.73 43.92 3.02
C ARG A 4 44.19 42.78 3.87
N LEU A 5 42.90 42.89 4.28
CA LEU A 5 42.16 41.74 4.84
C LEU A 5 41.80 40.78 3.72
N LEU A 6 42.30 39.55 3.81
CA LEU A 6 41.92 38.43 2.95
C LEU A 6 40.69 37.75 3.59
N ALA A 7 39.50 37.92 3.02
CA ALA A 7 38.30 37.18 3.40
C ALA A 7 38.32 35.82 2.72
N ALA A 8 38.54 34.76 3.49
CA ALA A 8 38.39 33.38 3.00
C ALA A 8 36.91 32.99 3.05
N VAL A 9 36.28 32.88 1.88
CA VAL A 9 34.92 32.31 1.74
C VAL A 9 35.03 30.81 1.84
N LEU A 10 34.61 30.23 2.96
CA LEU A 10 34.39 28.77 3.05
C LEU A 10 33.11 28.44 2.27
N ALA A 11 33.28 27.94 1.03
CA ALA A 11 32.20 27.28 0.30
C ALA A 11 31.95 25.92 0.96
N ALA A 12 30.94 25.80 1.83
CA ALA A 12 30.43 24.55 2.31
C ALA A 12 29.78 23.82 1.11
N GLY A 13 30.52 22.95 0.46
CA GLY A 13 30.01 22.06 -0.57
C GLY A 13 29.01 21.10 0.07
N ALA A 14 27.71 21.29 -0.21
CA ALA A 14 26.71 20.27 0.08
C ALA A 14 27.05 19.04 -0.77
N LEU A 15 27.54 17.97 -0.14
CA LEU A 15 27.67 16.67 -0.79
C LEU A 15 26.28 16.28 -1.30
N PRO A 16 26.13 15.89 -2.59
CA PRO A 16 24.87 15.35 -3.06
C PRO A 16 24.57 14.10 -2.23
N ALA A 17 23.41 14.06 -1.57
CA ALA A 17 22.94 12.86 -0.91
C ALA A 17 22.88 11.76 -1.98
N ALA A 18 23.63 10.68 -1.78
CA ALA A 18 23.63 9.55 -2.70
C ALA A 18 22.19 9.09 -2.91
N ALA A 19 21.79 8.97 -4.18
CA ALA A 19 20.46 8.48 -4.51
C ALA A 19 20.34 7.02 -4.02
N ASP A 20 19.23 6.71 -3.36
CA ASP A 20 18.93 5.38 -2.84
C ASP A 20 18.90 4.34 -3.98
N ASP A 21 19.69 3.27 -3.91
CA ASP A 21 19.69 2.21 -4.93
C ASP A 21 18.52 1.25 -4.66
N VAL A 22 18.07 0.53 -5.69
CA VAL A 22 17.05 -0.54 -5.56
C VAL A 22 17.44 -1.54 -4.46
N LYS A 23 18.73 -1.90 -4.38
CA LYS A 23 19.23 -2.85 -3.37
C LYS A 23 19.03 -2.33 -1.94
N ASP A 24 19.27 -1.05 -1.71
CA ASP A 24 19.15 -0.44 -0.38
C ASP A 24 17.68 -0.41 0.05
N VAL A 25 16.77 -0.05 -0.87
CA VAL A 25 15.32 -0.09 -0.62
C VAL A 25 14.87 -1.51 -0.28
N LEU A 26 15.25 -2.49 -1.10
CA LEU A 26 14.88 -3.89 -0.90
C LEU A 26 15.46 -4.47 0.38
N ALA A 27 16.68 -4.08 0.78
CA ALA A 27 17.28 -4.49 2.05
C ALA A 27 16.50 -3.94 3.27
N ARG A 28 16.01 -2.70 3.19
CA ARG A 28 15.13 -2.14 4.24
C ARG A 28 13.80 -2.88 4.31
N MET A 29 13.22 -3.22 3.15
CA MET A 29 12.00 -4.04 3.08
C MET A 29 12.21 -5.43 3.67
N ASP A 30 13.34 -6.09 3.39
CA ASP A 30 13.73 -7.37 3.99
C ASP A 30 13.80 -7.28 5.52
N SER A 31 14.48 -6.25 6.04
CA SER A 31 14.63 -6.03 7.48
C SER A 31 13.28 -5.80 8.18
N GLU A 32 12.40 -4.98 7.59
CA GLU A 32 11.10 -4.71 8.19
C GLU A 32 10.15 -5.91 8.08
N ALA A 33 10.15 -6.62 6.94
CA ALA A 33 9.33 -7.81 6.73
C ALA A 33 9.61 -8.93 7.74
N ALA A 34 10.84 -9.02 8.26
CA ALA A 34 11.23 -10.02 9.26
C ALA A 34 10.47 -9.87 10.59
N THR A 35 10.09 -8.65 10.95
CA THR A 35 9.39 -8.33 12.21
C THR A 35 7.95 -7.88 12.00
N PHE A 36 7.51 -7.72 10.74
CA PHE A 36 6.19 -7.23 10.42
C PHE A 36 5.10 -8.26 10.75
N HIS A 37 4.12 -7.84 11.56
CA HIS A 37 2.91 -8.62 11.84
C HIS A 37 1.62 -7.81 11.70
N GLY A 38 1.69 -6.50 11.46
CA GLY A 38 0.50 -5.70 11.18
C GLY A 38 0.78 -4.21 11.06
N ILE A 39 -0.22 -3.50 10.59
CA ILE A 39 -0.21 -2.04 10.46
C ILE A 39 -1.61 -1.47 10.62
N THR A 40 -1.69 -0.26 11.19
CA THR A 40 -2.85 0.61 11.09
C THR A 40 -2.46 1.91 10.42
N ALA A 41 -3.35 2.47 9.61
CA ALA A 41 -3.11 3.75 8.93
C ALA A 41 -4.42 4.49 8.66
N LYS A 42 -4.34 5.80 8.48
CA LYS A 42 -5.33 6.54 7.69
C LYS A 42 -5.07 6.25 6.22
N LEU A 43 -6.14 6.13 5.46
CA LEU A 43 -6.15 5.78 4.04
C LEU A 43 -6.85 6.87 3.24
N SER A 44 -6.20 7.33 2.17
CA SER A 44 -6.85 8.02 1.05
C SER A 44 -6.69 7.15 -0.19
N LYS A 45 -7.79 6.90 -0.91
CA LYS A 45 -7.82 6.17 -2.16
C LYS A 45 -8.36 7.08 -3.25
N THR A 46 -7.63 7.18 -4.36
CA THR A 46 -8.14 7.74 -5.61
C THR A 46 -8.30 6.61 -6.62
N GLU A 47 -9.44 6.54 -7.27
CA GLU A 47 -9.71 5.64 -8.39
C GLU A 47 -9.88 6.48 -9.65
N PHE A 48 -9.13 6.15 -10.69
CA PHE A 48 -9.20 6.78 -12.00
C PHE A 48 -9.74 5.82 -13.04
N THR A 49 -10.79 6.22 -13.73
CA THR A 49 -11.42 5.47 -14.82
C THR A 49 -11.13 6.14 -16.16
N ALA A 50 -10.19 5.57 -16.92
CA ALA A 50 -9.64 6.18 -18.14
C ALA A 50 -10.67 6.44 -19.24
N VAL A 51 -11.65 5.53 -19.40
CA VAL A 51 -12.66 5.62 -20.48
C VAL A 51 -13.53 6.87 -20.37
N VAL A 52 -13.80 7.32 -19.14
CA VAL A 52 -14.64 8.50 -18.85
C VAL A 52 -13.85 9.69 -18.33
N ASP A 53 -12.52 9.54 -18.19
CA ASP A 53 -11.60 10.54 -17.61
C ASP A 53 -12.09 11.04 -16.23
N ASP A 54 -12.59 10.12 -15.41
CA ASP A 54 -13.18 10.43 -14.11
C ASP A 54 -12.28 9.97 -12.95
N LYS A 55 -12.32 10.74 -11.86
CA LYS A 55 -11.64 10.43 -10.59
C LYS A 55 -12.63 10.43 -9.45
N SER A 56 -12.67 9.35 -8.72
CA SER A 56 -13.35 9.28 -7.44
C SER A 56 -12.35 9.19 -6.29
N GLU A 57 -12.69 9.79 -5.16
CA GLU A 57 -11.85 9.80 -3.97
C GLU A 57 -12.60 9.24 -2.77
N GLU A 58 -11.92 8.39 -2.02
CA GLU A 58 -12.41 7.80 -0.79
C GLU A 58 -11.39 8.01 0.32
N SER A 59 -11.85 8.22 1.55
CA SER A 59 -10.95 8.31 2.70
C SER A 59 -11.50 7.56 3.90
N GLY A 60 -10.58 7.10 4.75
CA GLY A 60 -10.95 6.30 5.90
C GLY A 60 -9.73 5.77 6.65
N ARG A 61 -9.86 4.57 7.19
CA ARG A 61 -8.81 3.91 7.98
C ARG A 61 -8.67 2.46 7.59
N MET A 62 -7.44 1.92 7.73
CA MET A 62 -7.15 0.52 7.48
C MET A 62 -6.46 -0.14 8.68
N TRP A 63 -6.72 -1.43 8.83
CA TRP A 63 -6.09 -2.35 9.75
C TRP A 63 -5.69 -3.58 8.94
N LEU A 64 -4.42 -3.92 8.91
CA LEU A 64 -3.91 -5.10 8.23
C LEU A 64 -3.04 -5.89 9.22
N ARG A 65 -3.26 -7.19 9.29
CA ARG A 65 -2.48 -8.13 10.08
C ARG A 65 -2.03 -9.29 9.20
N ARG A 66 -0.77 -9.69 9.39
CA ARG A 66 -0.18 -10.87 8.77
C ARG A 66 0.02 -11.97 9.80
N THR A 67 -0.41 -13.19 9.47
CA THR A 67 -0.15 -14.39 10.26
C THR A 67 0.39 -15.46 9.32
N GLY A 68 1.72 -15.65 9.32
CA GLY A 68 2.39 -16.46 8.30
C GLY A 68 2.23 -15.84 6.92
N HIS A 69 1.57 -16.55 6.01
CA HIS A 69 1.27 -16.08 4.65
C HIS A 69 -0.14 -15.49 4.48
N LYS A 70 -0.98 -15.57 5.52
CA LYS A 70 -2.36 -15.07 5.47
C LYS A 70 -2.43 -13.61 5.89
N ILE A 71 -3.27 -12.87 5.20
CA ILE A 71 -3.62 -11.48 5.52
C ILE A 71 -5.04 -11.43 6.05
N THR A 72 -5.22 -10.74 7.16
CA THR A 72 -6.53 -10.28 7.63
C THR A 72 -6.53 -8.76 7.51
N MET A 73 -7.50 -8.21 6.80
CA MET A 73 -7.59 -6.77 6.57
C MET A 73 -9.00 -6.26 6.84
N ARG A 74 -9.08 -5.09 7.46
CA ARG A 74 -10.28 -4.27 7.55
C ARG A 74 -9.98 -2.88 7.06
N VAL A 75 -10.87 -2.35 6.22
CA VAL A 75 -10.87 -0.94 5.80
C VAL A 75 -12.23 -0.34 6.14
N GLU A 76 -12.24 0.79 6.79
CA GLU A 76 -13.43 1.60 7.03
C GLU A 76 -13.32 2.86 6.19
N ILE A 77 -14.20 3.02 5.22
CA ILE A 77 -14.35 4.22 4.41
C ILE A 77 -15.39 5.11 5.09
N ASP A 78 -15.01 6.33 5.38
CA ASP A 78 -15.87 7.33 6.02
C ASP A 78 -16.52 8.27 4.96
N VAL A 79 -15.78 8.61 3.91
CA VAL A 79 -16.15 9.60 2.89
C VAL A 79 -15.85 9.03 1.50
N PRO A 80 -16.69 9.28 0.46
CA PRO A 80 -17.96 10.03 0.48
C PRO A 80 -19.15 9.23 0.99
N GLN A 81 -19.09 7.91 0.89
CA GLN A 81 -20.14 7.00 1.35
C GLN A 81 -19.55 5.98 2.31
N PRO A 82 -20.03 5.95 3.56
CA PRO A 82 -19.58 4.97 4.54
C PRO A 82 -19.75 3.53 4.03
N LYS A 83 -18.65 2.77 4.07
CA LYS A 83 -18.65 1.31 3.85
C LYS A 83 -17.47 0.69 4.59
N SER A 84 -17.57 -0.57 4.89
CA SER A 84 -16.47 -1.31 5.50
C SER A 84 -16.12 -2.52 4.63
N VAL A 85 -14.83 -2.73 4.40
CA VAL A 85 -14.31 -3.88 3.63
C VAL A 85 -13.52 -4.76 4.57
N GLY A 86 -13.77 -6.05 4.54
CA GLY A 86 -13.02 -7.08 5.26
C GLY A 86 -12.44 -8.10 4.30
N VAL A 87 -11.21 -8.56 4.58
CA VAL A 87 -10.61 -9.73 3.91
C VAL A 87 -10.10 -10.66 5.00
N GLU A 88 -10.59 -11.90 5.00
CA GLU A 88 -10.18 -12.95 5.94
C GLU A 88 -10.47 -14.34 5.32
N ASP A 89 -9.56 -15.28 5.51
CA ASP A 89 -9.74 -16.71 5.18
C ASP A 89 -10.30 -16.98 3.76
N SER A 90 -9.73 -16.34 2.74
CA SER A 90 -10.17 -16.45 1.33
C SER A 90 -11.59 -15.92 1.07
N SER A 91 -12.09 -15.04 1.94
CA SER A 91 -13.34 -14.33 1.77
C SER A 91 -13.10 -12.82 1.77
N ALA A 92 -13.78 -12.10 0.88
CA ALA A 92 -13.88 -10.65 0.93
C ALA A 92 -15.32 -10.26 1.23
N SER A 93 -15.52 -9.31 2.14
CA SER A 93 -16.84 -8.83 2.54
C SER A 93 -16.90 -7.31 2.44
N ILE A 94 -18.01 -6.79 1.91
CA ILE A 94 -18.26 -5.34 1.84
C ILE A 94 -19.57 -5.05 2.56
N TYR A 95 -19.49 -4.33 3.66
CA TYR A 95 -20.65 -3.90 4.42
C TYR A 95 -21.05 -2.46 4.07
N TYR A 96 -22.30 -2.27 3.72
CA TYR A 96 -22.95 -1.01 3.42
C TYR A 96 -23.90 -0.60 4.54
N PRO A 97 -23.49 0.27 5.47
CA PRO A 97 -24.30 0.62 6.66
C PRO A 97 -25.67 1.20 6.33
N ARG A 98 -25.75 2.01 5.25
CA ARG A 98 -27.04 2.63 4.83
C ARG A 98 -28.09 1.63 4.39
N MET A 99 -27.68 0.48 3.87
CA MET A 99 -28.56 -0.60 3.41
C MET A 99 -28.65 -1.72 4.45
N ASN A 100 -27.87 -1.65 5.52
CA ASN A 100 -27.66 -2.74 6.47
C ASN A 100 -27.38 -4.08 5.79
N THR A 101 -26.58 -4.06 4.71
CA THR A 101 -26.29 -5.22 3.87
C THR A 101 -24.81 -5.49 3.83
N VAL A 102 -24.41 -6.75 3.95
CA VAL A 102 -23.07 -7.23 3.69
C VAL A 102 -23.06 -8.14 2.46
N GLN A 103 -22.21 -7.80 1.49
CA GLN A 103 -21.93 -8.64 0.34
C GLN A 103 -20.70 -9.48 0.61
N ILE A 104 -20.81 -10.80 0.46
CA ILE A 104 -19.75 -11.77 0.77
C ILE A 104 -19.33 -12.44 -0.53
N TYR A 105 -18.03 -12.32 -0.84
CA TYR A 105 -17.38 -12.90 -2.02
C TYR A 105 -16.45 -14.03 -1.59
N ASP A 106 -16.65 -15.23 -2.12
CA ASP A 106 -15.70 -16.32 -1.98
C ASP A 106 -14.55 -16.12 -2.97
N LEU A 107 -13.36 -15.91 -2.46
CA LEU A 107 -12.16 -15.75 -3.28
C LEU A 107 -11.60 -17.08 -3.78
N GLY A 108 -12.02 -18.20 -3.20
CA GLY A 108 -11.63 -19.53 -3.62
C GLY A 108 -10.13 -19.68 -3.88
N LYS A 109 -9.76 -20.17 -5.07
CA LYS A 109 -8.36 -20.30 -5.50
C LYS A 109 -7.64 -18.97 -5.73
N ALA A 110 -8.37 -17.86 -5.84
CA ALA A 110 -7.80 -16.52 -5.97
C ALA A 110 -7.36 -15.93 -4.62
N GLY A 111 -7.76 -16.50 -3.49
CA GLY A 111 -7.43 -15.98 -2.15
C GLY A 111 -5.92 -15.81 -1.95
N ALA A 112 -5.11 -16.78 -2.35
CA ALA A 112 -3.65 -16.69 -2.24
C ALA A 112 -3.05 -15.54 -3.10
N LEU A 113 -3.66 -15.22 -4.25
CA LEU A 113 -3.25 -14.09 -5.09
C LEU A 113 -3.65 -12.77 -4.45
N VAL A 114 -4.83 -12.73 -3.82
CA VAL A 114 -5.29 -11.56 -3.07
C VAL A 114 -4.39 -11.30 -1.86
N ASP A 115 -4.04 -12.33 -1.08
CA ASP A 115 -3.10 -12.22 0.04
C ASP A 115 -1.73 -11.67 -0.44
N GLN A 116 -1.21 -12.21 -1.54
CA GLN A 116 0.04 -11.74 -2.13
C GLN A 116 -0.06 -10.27 -2.55
N PHE A 117 -1.18 -9.86 -3.15
CA PHE A 117 -1.41 -8.48 -3.57
C PHE A 117 -1.51 -7.52 -2.39
N LEU A 118 -2.30 -7.87 -1.37
CA LEU A 118 -2.46 -7.08 -0.15
C LEU A 118 -1.15 -6.96 0.64
N ALA A 119 -0.28 -7.96 0.54
CA ALA A 119 1.04 -7.94 1.18
C ALA A 119 2.03 -7.02 0.46
N ILE A 120 1.79 -6.59 -0.80
CA ILE A 120 2.75 -5.74 -1.54
C ILE A 120 3.04 -4.47 -0.72
N GLY A 121 4.29 -4.32 -0.32
CA GLY A 121 4.75 -3.20 0.48
C GLY A 121 4.50 -3.33 1.99
N PHE A 122 3.55 -4.16 2.44
CA PHE A 122 3.28 -4.38 3.86
C PHE A 122 3.60 -5.81 4.27
N GLY A 123 4.86 -6.03 4.67
CA GLY A 123 5.36 -7.35 5.06
C GLY A 123 5.86 -8.23 3.92
N SER A 124 5.81 -7.78 2.67
CA SER A 124 6.58 -8.41 1.59
C SER A 124 8.05 -8.07 1.74
N SER A 125 8.90 -9.10 1.69
CA SER A 125 10.34 -8.88 1.62
C SER A 125 10.76 -8.39 0.23
N GLY A 126 11.91 -7.72 0.13
CA GLY A 126 12.51 -7.37 -1.14
C GLY A 126 12.77 -8.59 -2.02
N LYS A 127 13.13 -9.74 -1.39
CA LYS A 127 13.30 -11.03 -2.08
C LYS A 127 11.99 -11.55 -2.68
N ASP A 128 10.88 -11.45 -1.95
CA ASP A 128 9.56 -11.85 -2.46
C ASP A 128 9.12 -10.97 -3.62
N LEU A 129 9.38 -9.65 -3.53
CA LEU A 129 9.12 -8.73 -4.63
C LEU A 129 9.95 -9.10 -5.87
N GLN A 130 11.25 -9.30 -5.74
CA GLN A 130 12.12 -9.69 -6.86
C GLN A 130 11.76 -11.06 -7.47
N LYS A 131 11.22 -11.99 -6.68
CA LYS A 131 10.74 -13.28 -7.17
C LYS A 131 9.55 -13.12 -8.11
N ASN A 132 8.61 -12.25 -7.76
CA ASN A 132 7.32 -12.13 -8.44
C ASN A 132 7.24 -10.97 -9.44
N TYR A 133 8.12 -9.97 -9.30
CA TYR A 133 8.13 -8.74 -10.09
C TYR A 133 9.51 -8.41 -10.64
N THR A 134 9.54 -7.76 -11.79
CA THR A 134 10.71 -6.99 -12.22
C THR A 134 10.63 -5.64 -11.51
N VAL A 135 11.63 -5.31 -10.71
CA VAL A 135 11.67 -4.10 -9.88
C VAL A 135 12.67 -3.12 -10.46
N THR A 136 12.21 -1.91 -10.77
CA THR A 136 13.03 -0.80 -11.24
C THR A 136 12.85 0.44 -10.36
N ARG A 137 13.88 1.28 -10.28
CA ARG A 137 13.81 2.59 -9.62
C ARG A 137 13.40 3.64 -10.64
N GLU A 138 12.36 4.42 -10.33
CA GLU A 138 11.88 5.50 -11.20
C GLU A 138 12.34 6.90 -10.75
N GLY A 139 12.87 7.02 -9.52
CA GLY A 139 13.34 8.28 -9.00
C GLY A 139 13.03 8.48 -7.52
N GLU A 140 13.05 9.74 -7.08
CA GLU A 140 12.68 10.14 -5.73
C GLU A 140 11.57 11.20 -5.80
N GLU A 141 10.63 11.10 -4.88
CA GLU A 141 9.52 12.02 -4.74
C GLU A 141 9.24 12.26 -3.26
N THR A 142 8.62 13.39 -2.93
CA THR A 142 8.17 13.68 -1.57
C THR A 142 6.67 13.44 -1.47
N VAL A 143 6.27 12.52 -0.60
CA VAL A 143 4.88 12.17 -0.32
C VAL A 143 4.60 12.47 1.15
N ASN A 144 3.57 13.27 1.46
CA ASN A 144 3.21 13.68 2.82
C ASN A 144 4.39 14.26 3.64
N GLY A 145 5.33 14.96 2.97
CA GLY A 145 6.53 15.51 3.59
C GLY A 145 7.68 14.50 3.77
N GLU A 146 7.50 13.24 3.40
CA GLU A 146 8.53 12.20 3.46
C GLU A 146 9.20 11.98 2.11
N LYS A 147 10.53 12.19 2.05
CA LYS A 147 11.33 11.87 0.86
C LYS A 147 11.35 10.36 0.67
N SER A 148 10.91 9.91 -0.49
CA SER A 148 10.68 8.49 -0.81
C SER A 148 11.30 8.11 -2.14
N THR A 149 11.82 6.91 -2.24
CA THR A 149 12.23 6.29 -3.51
C THR A 149 11.00 5.68 -4.17
N ARG A 150 10.74 6.04 -5.44
CA ARG A 150 9.70 5.43 -6.25
C ARG A 150 10.25 4.20 -6.96
N LEU A 151 9.65 3.04 -6.66
CA LEU A 151 9.88 1.77 -7.33
C LEU A 151 8.73 1.46 -8.28
N ASN A 152 9.04 0.89 -9.45
CA ASN A 152 8.05 0.31 -10.35
C ASN A 152 8.20 -1.22 -10.38
N LEU A 153 7.10 -1.93 -10.19
CA LEU A 153 6.99 -3.37 -10.09
C LEU A 153 6.15 -3.90 -11.24
N VAL A 154 6.77 -4.58 -12.20
CA VAL A 154 6.05 -5.25 -13.30
C VAL A 154 5.91 -6.73 -12.98
N PRO A 155 4.68 -7.28 -12.91
CA PRO A 155 4.46 -8.70 -12.64
C PRO A 155 5.18 -9.59 -13.67
N LYS A 156 5.81 -10.69 -13.18
CA LYS A 156 6.43 -11.70 -14.06
C LYS A 156 5.42 -12.74 -14.56
N SER A 157 4.30 -12.90 -13.86
CA SER A 157 3.22 -13.82 -14.22
C SER A 157 2.31 -13.23 -15.29
N ALA A 158 2.16 -13.91 -16.43
CA ALA A 158 1.23 -13.50 -17.49
C ALA A 158 -0.22 -13.39 -16.97
N LYS A 159 -0.65 -14.31 -16.10
CA LYS A 159 -1.97 -14.28 -15.49
C LYS A 159 -2.20 -13.04 -14.62
N VAL A 160 -1.17 -12.56 -13.91
CA VAL A 160 -1.27 -11.32 -13.11
C VAL A 160 -1.30 -10.11 -14.03
N LEU A 161 -0.53 -10.12 -15.13
CA LEU A 161 -0.50 -9.04 -16.13
C LEU A 161 -1.84 -8.81 -16.84
N GLU A 162 -2.72 -9.81 -16.88
CA GLU A 162 -4.09 -9.66 -17.39
C GLU A 162 -4.94 -8.73 -16.51
N GLN A 163 -4.60 -8.57 -15.23
CA GLN A 163 -5.36 -7.76 -14.27
C GLN A 163 -4.57 -6.53 -13.80
N ILE A 164 -3.26 -6.62 -13.68
CA ILE A 164 -2.39 -5.58 -13.15
C ILE A 164 -1.23 -5.37 -14.11
N LYS A 165 -1.13 -4.19 -14.70
CA LYS A 165 -0.04 -3.82 -15.60
C LYS A 165 1.26 -3.64 -14.83
N ASN A 166 1.24 -2.83 -13.78
CA ASN A 166 2.35 -2.58 -12.87
C ASN A 166 1.86 -1.98 -11.55
N VAL A 167 2.72 -2.00 -10.56
CA VAL A 167 2.50 -1.33 -9.26
C VAL A 167 3.67 -0.39 -9.00
N GLU A 168 3.38 0.85 -8.62
CA GLU A 168 4.38 1.78 -8.13
C GLU A 168 4.30 1.89 -6.60
N LEU A 169 5.45 1.89 -5.93
CA LEU A 169 5.58 2.05 -4.49
C LEU A 169 6.48 3.25 -4.18
N TRP A 170 6.05 4.11 -3.27
CA TRP A 170 6.87 5.18 -2.70
C TRP A 170 7.33 4.75 -1.31
N ILE A 171 8.59 4.35 -1.21
CA ILE A 171 9.21 3.85 0.02
C ILE A 171 10.07 4.96 0.62
N PRO A 172 9.78 5.46 1.85
CA PRO A 172 10.60 6.46 2.51
C PRO A 172 12.04 6.00 2.71
N LEU A 173 12.99 6.93 2.68
CA LEU A 173 14.42 6.62 2.81
C LEU A 173 14.79 5.94 4.15
N LYS A 174 13.91 6.02 5.16
CA LYS A 174 14.14 5.46 6.51
C LYS A 174 13.19 4.33 6.88
N ALA A 175 12.35 3.87 5.95
CA ALA A 175 11.34 2.82 6.19
C ALA A 175 11.45 1.70 5.15
N GLY A 176 10.86 0.54 5.46
CA GLY A 176 10.71 -0.58 4.55
C GLY A 176 9.28 -0.79 4.04
N HIS A 177 8.36 0.14 4.34
CA HIS A 177 6.96 0.11 3.89
C HIS A 177 6.63 1.35 3.07
N PRO A 178 5.64 1.30 2.16
CA PRO A 178 5.25 2.44 1.35
C PRO A 178 4.41 3.45 2.13
N VAL A 179 4.58 4.74 1.79
CA VAL A 179 3.64 5.82 2.16
C VAL A 179 2.61 6.04 1.07
N GLN A 180 2.86 5.50 -0.13
CA GLN A 180 1.94 5.57 -1.27
C GLN A 180 2.14 4.37 -2.18
N GLN A 181 1.04 3.91 -2.75
CA GLN A 181 1.01 2.79 -3.69
C GLN A 181 0.06 3.11 -4.83
N LYS A 182 0.50 2.88 -6.07
CA LYS A 182 -0.34 3.06 -7.25
C LYS A 182 -0.38 1.77 -8.06
N VAL A 183 -1.58 1.29 -8.32
CA VAL A 183 -1.84 0.06 -9.06
C VAL A 183 -2.42 0.42 -10.40
N PHE A 184 -1.77 0.05 -11.46
CA PHE A 184 -2.24 0.28 -12.83
C PHE A 184 -2.88 -0.97 -13.38
N GLU A 185 -4.09 -0.82 -13.91
CA GLU A 185 -4.80 -1.86 -14.64
C GLU A 185 -4.52 -1.76 -16.16
N PRO A 186 -4.74 -2.83 -16.92
CA PRO A 186 -4.85 -2.74 -18.36
C PRO A 186 -5.94 -1.71 -18.77
N GLY A 187 -5.70 -0.94 -19.86
CA GLY A 187 -6.65 0.07 -20.31
C GLY A 187 -6.50 1.45 -19.68
N GLY A 188 -5.53 1.64 -18.77
CA GLY A 188 -5.17 2.96 -18.24
C GLY A 188 -5.85 3.35 -16.92
N ASN A 189 -6.74 2.54 -16.40
CA ASN A 189 -7.29 2.74 -15.06
C ASN A 189 -6.19 2.61 -14.00
N TYR A 190 -6.38 3.26 -12.85
CA TYR A 190 -5.50 3.04 -11.71
C TYR A 190 -6.20 3.29 -10.38
N TYR A 191 -5.65 2.68 -9.34
CA TYR A 191 -5.93 2.98 -7.95
C TYR A 191 -4.67 3.59 -7.32
N LEU A 192 -4.83 4.72 -6.63
CA LEU A 192 -3.77 5.37 -5.86
C LEU A 192 -4.17 5.32 -4.38
N PHE A 193 -3.36 4.67 -3.58
CA PHE A 193 -3.52 4.58 -2.13
C PHE A 193 -2.44 5.42 -1.46
N THR A 194 -2.83 6.33 -0.58
CA THR A 194 -1.90 7.13 0.23
C THR A 194 -2.16 6.85 1.69
N TYR A 195 -1.09 6.57 2.43
CA TYR A 195 -1.14 6.17 3.83
C TYR A 195 -0.55 7.27 4.70
N SER A 196 -1.20 7.53 5.84
CA SER A 196 -0.71 8.47 6.84
C SER A 196 -1.01 7.98 8.26
N GLU A 197 -0.41 8.59 9.27
CA GLU A 197 -0.55 8.18 10.69
C GLU A 197 -0.34 6.67 10.89
N MET A 198 0.62 6.12 10.18
CA MET A 198 0.93 4.69 10.20
C MET A 198 1.49 4.27 11.56
N LYS A 199 1.01 3.13 12.06
CA LYS A 199 1.56 2.45 13.25
C LYS A 199 1.85 1.01 12.88
N LEU A 200 3.13 0.68 12.80
CA LEU A 200 3.59 -0.70 12.57
C LEU A 200 3.42 -1.52 13.84
N ASN A 201 3.09 -2.78 13.66
CA ASN A 201 2.98 -3.78 14.71
C ASN A 201 2.16 -3.30 15.92
N PRO A 202 0.94 -2.77 15.71
CA PRO A 202 0.13 -2.25 16.80
C PRO A 202 -0.28 -3.38 17.74
N ASP A 203 -0.22 -3.11 19.05
CA ASP A 203 -0.74 -4.02 20.08
C ASP A 203 -2.29 -3.95 20.09
N LEU A 204 -2.91 -4.75 19.22
CA LEU A 204 -4.35 -4.81 19.04
C LEU A 204 -4.84 -6.27 19.02
N PRO A 205 -6.02 -6.53 19.61
CA PRO A 205 -6.60 -7.87 19.58
C PRO A 205 -6.93 -8.28 18.12
N PRO A 206 -6.92 -9.60 17.80
CA PRO A 206 -7.27 -10.11 16.47
C PRO A 206 -8.59 -9.58 15.92
N SER A 207 -9.57 -9.37 16.79
CA SER A 207 -10.90 -8.82 16.43
C SER A 207 -10.84 -7.38 15.89
N ALA A 208 -9.78 -6.62 16.17
CA ALA A 208 -9.62 -5.26 15.64
C ALA A 208 -9.41 -5.25 14.12
N PHE A 209 -8.95 -6.36 13.55
CA PHE A 209 -8.66 -6.50 12.12
C PHE A 209 -9.81 -7.11 11.32
N ARG A 210 -10.89 -7.52 12.01
CA ARG A 210 -12.06 -8.13 11.41
C ARG A 210 -13.16 -7.13 11.16
N LEU A 211 -13.98 -7.40 10.15
CA LEU A 211 -15.19 -6.63 9.87
C LEU A 211 -16.16 -6.71 11.04
N LYS A 212 -16.71 -5.56 11.43
CA LYS A 212 -17.71 -5.46 12.50
C LYS A 212 -19.09 -5.32 11.86
N LEU A 213 -19.92 -6.33 12.04
CA LEU A 213 -21.27 -6.36 11.51
C LEU A 213 -22.31 -6.24 12.65
N PRO A 214 -23.43 -5.55 12.43
CA PRO A 214 -24.55 -5.61 13.37
C PRO A 214 -25.22 -7.00 13.35
N PRO A 215 -25.91 -7.40 14.43
CA PRO A 215 -26.48 -8.75 14.55
C PRO A 215 -27.61 -9.05 13.56
N ASN A 216 -28.23 -8.03 12.98
CA ASN A 216 -29.35 -8.14 12.03
C ASN A 216 -28.96 -7.69 10.62
N VAL A 217 -27.70 -7.83 10.23
CA VAL A 217 -27.23 -7.50 8.88
C VAL A 217 -27.84 -8.47 7.86
N HIS A 218 -28.26 -7.94 6.71
CA HIS A 218 -28.68 -8.75 5.58
C HIS A 218 -27.44 -9.23 4.81
N GLU A 219 -27.34 -10.56 4.59
CA GLU A 219 -26.22 -11.15 3.86
C GLU A 219 -26.61 -11.43 2.41
N GLU A 220 -25.74 -11.01 1.48
CA GLU A 220 -25.84 -11.30 0.06
C GLU A 220 -24.59 -12.02 -0.42
N LYS A 221 -24.74 -12.98 -1.34
CA LYS A 221 -23.64 -13.68 -2.00
C LYS A 221 -23.75 -13.49 -3.52
N PRO A 222 -23.22 -12.39 -4.06
CA PRO A 222 -23.43 -12.00 -5.47
C PRO A 222 -22.91 -12.98 -6.50
N GLN A 223 -22.06 -13.96 -6.10
CA GLN A 223 -21.43 -14.95 -7.00
C GLN A 223 -22.16 -16.31 -7.02
N GLN A 224 -23.28 -16.42 -6.35
CA GLN A 224 -24.12 -17.64 -6.35
C GLN A 224 -25.33 -17.50 -7.26
#